data_9aadbf9aac1b0b6ce675426a95cc9eb5
#
_entry.id   9aadbf9aac1b0b6ce675426a95cc9eb5
#
_cell.length_a   1.000
_cell.length_b   1.000
_cell.length_c   1.000
_cell.angle_alpha   90.00
_cell.angle_beta   90.00
_cell.angle_gamma   90.00
#
_symmetry.space_group_name_H-M   'P 1'
#
loop_
_entity.id
_entity.type
_entity.pdbx_description
1 polymer ?
#
loop_
_entity_poly.entity_id
_entity_poly.type
_entity_poly.pdbx_seq_one_letter_code
_entity_poly.pdbx_strand_id
1 'polypeptide(L)'
;ESPIKFVYNKINLPIKEIDKKENWRRIIDFKNNGGWIHWSQLKSINSIIPLKDKILYKKPSNFSKPLAKIMKGRVLVVQKCEGSWCKIKTGNFKGWIKTNNIWGQIN
;
A
#
# COMPACT_ATOMS: atom_id res chain seq x y z
N GLU A 1 -21.22 -17.20 10.97
CA GLU A 1 -20.72 -15.84 10.83
C GLU A 1 -19.28 -15.75 11.27
N SER A 2 -18.45 -15.18 10.43
CA SER A 2 -17.04 -15.05 10.73
C SER A 2 -16.79 -13.81 11.57
N PRO A 3 -16.14 -13.94 12.71
CA PRO A 3 -15.82 -12.76 13.52
C PRO A 3 -14.76 -11.90 12.82
N ILE A 4 -14.85 -10.62 13.03
CA ILE A 4 -13.82 -9.69 12.61
C ILE A 4 -12.71 -9.77 13.66
N LYS A 5 -11.51 -10.20 13.24
CA LYS A 5 -10.41 -10.39 14.16
C LYS A 5 -9.75 -9.09 14.59
N PHE A 6 -9.88 -8.05 13.79
CA PHE A 6 -9.35 -6.72 14.13
C PHE A 6 -10.08 -5.67 13.32
N VAL A 7 -10.08 -4.46 13.84
CA VAL A 7 -10.68 -3.31 13.19
C VAL A 7 -9.56 -2.43 12.66
N TYR A 8 -9.66 -2.02 11.39
CA TYR A 8 -8.68 -1.12 10.79
C TYR A 8 -8.96 0.31 11.22
N ASN A 9 -8.28 0.76 12.25
CA ASN A 9 -8.35 2.13 12.71
C ASN A 9 -7.31 3.02 12.02
N LYS A 10 -6.38 2.42 11.31
CA LYS A 10 -5.32 3.15 10.61
C LYS A 10 -5.76 3.47 9.21
N ILE A 11 -5.74 4.75 8.88
CA ILE A 11 -6.08 5.22 7.53
C ILE A 11 -4.94 4.82 6.59
N ASN A 12 -5.31 4.39 5.38
CA ASN A 12 -4.40 4.03 4.29
C ASN A 12 -3.53 2.79 4.54
N LEU A 13 -3.84 1.98 5.55
CA LEU A 13 -3.11 0.72 5.72
C LEU A 13 -3.44 -0.21 4.56
N PRO A 14 -2.46 -0.67 3.79
CA PRO A 14 -2.72 -1.57 2.67
C PRO A 14 -3.10 -2.96 3.16
N ILE A 15 -4.13 -3.50 2.55
CA ILE A 15 -4.60 -4.86 2.84
C ILE A 15 -4.78 -5.60 1.52
N LYS A 16 -4.78 -6.92 1.59
CA LYS A 16 -5.02 -7.77 0.45
C LYS A 16 -6.31 -8.55 0.67
N GLU A 17 -7.23 -8.50 -0.30
CA GLU A 17 -8.42 -9.34 -0.28
C GLU A 17 -8.03 -10.73 -0.78
N ILE A 18 -8.24 -11.75 0.05
CA ILE A 18 -7.86 -13.13 -0.28
C ILE A 18 -9.04 -14.06 -0.43
N ASP A 19 -10.22 -13.65 0.00
CA ASP A 19 -11.43 -14.45 -0.16
C ASP A 19 -12.66 -13.55 -0.10
N LYS A 20 -13.79 -14.08 -0.59
CA LYS A 20 -15.02 -13.33 -0.73
C LYS A 20 -16.19 -14.26 -0.43
N LYS A 21 -17.08 -13.82 0.45
CA LYS A 21 -18.31 -14.56 0.77
C LYS A 21 -19.45 -13.56 0.96
N GLU A 22 -20.39 -13.50 0.00
CA GLU A 22 -21.48 -12.55 0.01
C GLU A 22 -20.97 -11.11 0.16
N ASN A 23 -21.33 -10.44 1.29
CA ASN A 23 -20.89 -9.07 1.54
C ASN A 23 -19.64 -9.01 2.40
N TRP A 24 -19.03 -10.15 2.68
CA TRP A 24 -17.84 -10.23 3.50
C TRP A 24 -16.62 -10.46 2.63
N ARG A 25 -15.52 -9.87 3.03
CA ARG A 25 -14.21 -10.04 2.37
C ARG A 25 -13.21 -10.49 3.39
N ARG A 26 -12.51 -11.56 3.08
CA ARG A 26 -11.38 -12.00 3.89
C ARG A 26 -10.16 -11.21 3.46
N ILE A 27 -9.51 -10.57 4.41
CA ILE A 27 -8.38 -9.68 4.16
C ILE A 27 -7.17 -10.11 4.96
N ILE A 28 -6.01 -9.67 4.51
CA ILE A 28 -4.75 -9.92 5.19
C ILE A 28 -3.89 -8.67 5.07
N ASP A 29 -3.17 -8.33 6.12
CA ASP A 29 -2.24 -7.22 6.10
C ASP A 29 -0.79 -7.70 5.85
N PHE A 30 0.14 -6.78 5.80
CA PHE A 30 1.54 -7.10 5.51
C PHE A 30 2.23 -7.92 6.60
N LYS A 31 1.67 -7.99 7.80
CA LYS A 31 2.16 -8.82 8.89
C LYS A 31 1.47 -10.18 8.95
N ASN A 32 0.70 -10.51 7.91
CA ASN A 32 -0.05 -11.75 7.79
C ASN A 32 -1.18 -11.91 8.83
N ASN A 33 -1.64 -10.79 9.37
CA ASN A 33 -2.83 -10.78 10.22
C ASN A 33 -4.05 -10.65 9.33
N GLY A 34 -5.07 -11.45 9.60
CA GLY A 34 -6.24 -11.49 8.75
C GLY A 34 -7.54 -11.56 9.52
N GLY A 35 -8.62 -11.44 8.78
CA GLY A 35 -9.96 -11.54 9.29
C GLY A 35 -10.98 -11.24 8.21
N TRP A 36 -12.25 -11.34 8.58
CA TRP A 36 -13.35 -11.00 7.68
C TRP A 36 -13.86 -9.60 8.00
N ILE A 37 -14.08 -8.81 6.96
CA ILE A 37 -14.59 -7.45 7.08
C ILE A 37 -15.73 -7.26 6.08
N HIS A 38 -16.74 -6.48 6.48
CA HIS A 38 -17.82 -6.16 5.56
C HIS A 38 -17.31 -5.27 4.42
N TRP A 39 -17.75 -5.53 3.19
CA TRP A 39 -17.24 -4.82 2.02
C TRP A 39 -17.35 -3.30 2.16
N SER A 40 -18.40 -2.81 2.85
CA SER A 40 -18.60 -1.37 3.03
C SER A 40 -17.52 -0.69 3.86
N GLN A 41 -16.72 -1.46 4.57
CA GLN A 41 -15.61 -0.93 5.37
C GLN A 41 -14.30 -0.88 4.60
N LEU A 42 -14.27 -1.40 3.38
CA LEU A 42 -13.10 -1.34 2.52
C LEU A 42 -13.04 0.01 1.83
N LYS A 43 -11.87 0.64 1.88
CA LYS A 43 -11.65 1.91 1.20
C LYS A 43 -10.91 1.67 -0.11
N SER A 44 -11.26 2.44 -1.12
CA SER A 44 -10.61 2.37 -2.44
C SER A 44 -9.37 3.25 -2.50
N ILE A 45 -8.54 3.21 -1.46
CA ILE A 45 -7.28 3.96 -1.43
C ILE A 45 -6.16 3.02 -1.80
N ASN A 46 -5.39 3.39 -2.81
CA ASN A 46 -4.21 2.66 -3.20
C ASN A 46 -3.06 3.03 -2.27
N SER A 47 -2.64 2.10 -1.44
CA SER A 47 -1.48 2.30 -0.60
C SER A 47 -0.60 1.07 -0.61
N ILE A 48 0.69 1.29 -0.38
CA ILE A 48 1.70 0.25 -0.41
C ILE A 48 2.65 0.40 0.75
N ILE A 49 3.32 -0.69 1.11
CA ILE A 49 4.38 -0.68 2.10
C ILE A 49 5.62 -1.28 1.45
N PRO A 50 6.74 -0.56 1.39
CA PRO A 50 7.97 -1.13 0.89
C PRO A 50 8.50 -2.20 1.85
N LEU A 51 8.92 -3.32 1.29
CA LEU A 51 9.50 -4.42 2.04
C LEU A 51 11.01 -4.26 2.23
N LYS A 52 11.60 -3.29 1.54
CA LYS A 52 13.00 -2.89 1.67
C LYS A 52 13.08 -1.37 1.60
N ASP A 53 14.17 -0.80 2.09
CA ASP A 53 14.41 0.63 1.96
C ASP A 53 14.47 1.01 0.48
N LYS A 54 13.87 2.14 0.15
CA LYS A 54 13.80 2.63 -1.23
C LYS A 54 14.23 4.08 -1.31
N ILE A 55 14.64 4.48 -2.51
CA ILE A 55 14.95 5.88 -2.81
C ILE A 55 13.76 6.48 -3.52
N LEU A 56 13.35 7.65 -3.05
CA LEU A 56 12.32 8.46 -3.66
C LEU A 56 12.97 9.38 -4.68
N TYR A 57 12.52 9.34 -5.92
CA TYR A 57 13.09 10.14 -7.02
C TYR A 57 12.11 11.22 -7.46
N LYS A 58 12.65 12.30 -7.98
CA LYS A 58 11.85 13.42 -8.50
C LYS A 58 11.08 13.02 -9.76
N LYS A 59 11.64 12.14 -10.59
CA LYS A 59 11.05 11.63 -11.83
C LYS A 59 11.13 10.11 -11.87
N PRO A 60 10.33 9.44 -12.70
CA PRO A 60 10.35 7.97 -12.79
C PRO A 60 11.57 7.48 -13.58
N SER A 61 12.75 7.72 -13.05
CA SER A 61 14.02 7.36 -13.67
C SER A 61 15.09 7.18 -12.61
N ASN A 62 15.94 6.18 -12.79
CA ASN A 62 17.12 5.97 -11.93
C ASN A 62 18.14 7.11 -12.05
N PHE A 63 18.06 7.90 -13.10
CA PHE A 63 18.95 9.04 -13.35
C PHE A 63 18.38 10.35 -12.80
N SER A 64 17.19 10.30 -12.24
CA SER A 64 16.57 11.47 -11.65
C SER A 64 17.21 11.81 -10.31
N LYS A 65 16.98 13.04 -9.85
CA LYS A 65 17.47 13.50 -8.57
C LYS A 65 16.80 12.72 -7.42
N PRO A 66 17.56 12.10 -6.55
CA PRO A 66 16.98 11.49 -5.35
C PRO A 66 16.49 12.58 -4.38
N LEU A 67 15.29 12.39 -3.84
CA LEU A 67 14.68 13.35 -2.92
C LEU A 67 14.80 12.93 -1.47
N ALA A 68 14.64 11.62 -1.21
CA ALA A 68 14.64 11.10 0.15
C ALA A 68 14.84 9.59 0.14
N LYS A 69 15.19 9.05 1.30
CA LYS A 69 15.21 7.60 1.52
C LYS A 69 13.94 7.22 2.26
N ILE A 70 13.24 6.23 1.72
CA ILE A 70 12.02 5.70 2.32
C ILE A 70 12.38 4.41 3.04
N MET A 71 12.13 4.39 4.33
CA MET A 71 12.41 3.22 5.15
C MET A 71 11.36 2.14 4.92
N LYS A 72 11.78 0.89 4.98
CA LYS A 72 10.84 -0.24 4.89
C LYS A 72 9.76 -0.15 5.96
N GLY A 73 8.57 -0.61 5.64
CA GLY A 73 7.45 -0.62 6.57
C GLY A 73 6.62 0.65 6.62
N ARG A 74 7.02 1.70 5.90
CA ARG A 74 6.28 2.96 5.89
C ARG A 74 5.11 2.89 4.91
N VAL A 75 3.94 3.35 5.33
CA VAL A 75 2.75 3.40 4.47
C VAL A 75 2.90 4.55 3.47
N LEU A 76 2.78 4.22 2.19
CA LEU A 76 2.88 5.16 1.09
C LEU A 76 1.57 5.19 0.32
N VAL A 77 1.05 6.39 0.06
CA VAL A 77 -0.16 6.56 -0.75
C VAL A 77 0.23 6.66 -2.21
N VAL A 78 -0.31 5.78 -3.05
CA VAL A 78 -0.03 5.77 -4.48
C VAL A 78 -0.94 6.77 -5.18
N GLN A 79 -0.36 7.69 -5.94
CA GLN A 79 -1.11 8.67 -6.73
C GLN A 79 -1.33 8.20 -8.16
N LYS A 80 -0.30 7.66 -8.79
CA LYS A 80 -0.39 7.07 -10.13
C LYS A 80 0.82 6.18 -10.38
N CYS A 81 0.70 5.29 -11.36
CA CYS A 81 1.81 4.42 -11.77
C CYS A 81 2.02 4.49 -13.27
N GLU A 82 3.28 4.43 -13.67
CA GLU A 82 3.71 4.39 -15.07
C GLU A 82 4.80 3.32 -15.18
N GLY A 83 4.48 2.22 -15.88
CA GLY A 83 5.40 1.10 -16.01
C GLY A 83 5.83 0.54 -14.66
N SER A 84 7.14 0.49 -14.42
CA SER A 84 7.70 -0.04 -13.16
C SER A 84 7.83 1.01 -12.08
N TRP A 85 7.25 2.18 -12.26
CA TRP A 85 7.35 3.30 -11.34
C TRP A 85 6.00 3.72 -10.85
N CYS A 86 5.92 4.13 -9.58
CA CYS A 86 4.71 4.72 -9.02
C CYS A 86 5.03 6.03 -8.32
N LYS A 87 4.19 7.02 -8.59
CA LYS A 87 4.24 8.28 -7.87
C LYS A 87 3.53 8.09 -6.54
N ILE A 88 4.23 8.39 -5.46
CA ILE A 88 3.71 8.20 -4.11
C ILE A 88 3.78 9.49 -3.32
N LYS A 89 2.99 9.53 -2.27
CA LYS A 89 3.00 10.60 -1.29
C LYS A 89 3.20 10.00 0.09
N THR A 90 4.10 10.57 0.86
CA THR A 90 4.31 10.19 2.26
C THR A 90 4.71 11.43 3.06
N GLY A 91 3.91 11.80 4.07
CA GLY A 91 4.15 13.02 4.80
C GLY A 91 4.21 14.23 3.88
N ASN A 92 5.31 14.96 3.93
CA ASN A 92 5.51 16.14 3.09
C ASN A 92 6.23 15.84 1.78
N PHE A 93 6.52 14.57 1.51
CA PHE A 93 7.27 14.16 0.32
C PHE A 93 6.36 13.61 -0.75
N LYS A 94 6.65 13.96 -2.00
CA LYS A 94 6.05 13.37 -3.19
C LYS A 94 7.16 13.00 -4.15
N GLY A 95 7.02 11.87 -4.81
CA GLY A 95 8.00 11.46 -5.80
C GLY A 95 7.72 10.07 -6.33
N TRP A 96 8.71 9.51 -6.99
CA TRP A 96 8.59 8.25 -7.71
C TRP A 96 9.48 7.19 -7.07
N ILE A 97 8.92 5.98 -6.96
CA ILE A 97 9.67 4.80 -6.51
C ILE A 97 9.47 3.67 -7.50
N LYS A 98 10.43 2.75 -7.53
CA LYS A 98 10.27 1.50 -8.27
C LYS A 98 9.29 0.57 -7.54
N THR A 99 8.56 -0.22 -8.31
CA THR A 99 7.51 -1.09 -7.78
C THR A 99 7.97 -2.47 -7.36
N ASN A 100 9.27 -2.71 -7.29
CA ASN A 100 9.80 -3.98 -6.77
C ASN A 100 9.83 -3.98 -5.24
N ASN A 101 9.69 -5.15 -4.65
CA ASN A 101 9.72 -5.34 -3.18
C ASN A 101 8.75 -4.43 -2.44
N ILE A 102 7.50 -4.42 -2.87
CA ILE A 102 6.43 -3.69 -2.20
C ILE A 102 5.28 -4.64 -1.85
N TRP A 103 4.51 -4.28 -0.84
CA TRP A 103 3.28 -4.95 -0.46
C TRP A 103 2.12 -4.02 -0.67
N GLY A 104 1.03 -4.53 -1.21
CA GLY A 104 -0.21 -3.78 -1.39
C GLY A 104 -0.79 -3.96 -2.78
N GLN A 105 -1.99 -3.41 -2.98
CA GLN A 105 -2.66 -3.44 -4.27
C GLN A 105 -2.49 -2.10 -4.96
N ILE A 106 -2.09 -2.15 -6.21
CA ILE A 106 -1.99 -0.97 -7.08
C ILE A 106 -3.00 -1.17 -8.21
N ASN A 107 -4.00 -0.32 -8.23
CA ASN A 107 -5.03 -0.34 -9.28
C ASN A 107 -4.79 0.75 -10.29
#